data_3407e541e7abd7281fc5aa4bcfa6c62e
#
_entry.id   3407e541e7abd7281fc5aa4bcfa6c62e
#
_cell.length_a   1.000
_cell.length_b   1.000
_cell.length_c   1.000
_cell.angle_alpha   90.00
_cell.angle_beta   90.00
_cell.angle_gamma   90.00
#
_symmetry.space_group_name_H-M   'P 1'
#
loop_
_entity.id
_entity.type
_entity.pdbx_description
1 polymer ?
#
loop_
_entity_poly.entity_id
_entity_poly.type
_entity_poly.pdbx_seq_one_letter_code
_entity_poly.pdbx_strand_id
1 'polypeptide(L)'
;MFGFIKDKLKKIYDQVSSKVSALFNRSNFDEAFLLELKTLLIASDVGVVTTDELIAALRAEIAKLKTQDAVIVKQVFEELLIAKLLNTNDREVMPEVLLMVGVNGSGKTTFLAKLAYAASRSGKKVLLVAGDTFRAAATQQLAHWGKSMSVEVHIGRDEQDPAAVMFDACQRFIAEGFDHLFIDTAGRLQTKVNLMKELEKVRRVLDKALAGRPVAVWLGVDAMLGQNSLRQAEVFHEATKLDGVVLTKFDGTGKGGIVFAIAAQYKVPVIYITFGEGVEALKRFDIREYVHDLING
;
A
#
# COMPACT_ATOMS: atom_id res chain seq x y z
N MET A 1 6.79 11.88 -18.95
CA MET A 1 6.37 11.58 -17.57
C MET A 1 6.21 10.08 -17.34
N PHE A 2 5.40 9.35 -18.11
CA PHE A 2 5.25 7.88 -17.99
C PHE A 2 6.58 7.10 -18.13
N GLY A 3 7.50 7.55 -18.97
CA GLY A 3 8.81 6.89 -19.15
C GLY A 3 9.67 6.86 -17.88
N PHE A 4 9.76 7.96 -17.16
CA PHE A 4 10.58 8.06 -15.93
C PHE A 4 10.07 7.13 -14.79
N ILE A 5 8.75 6.97 -14.68
CA ILE A 5 8.11 6.05 -13.74
C ILE A 5 8.44 4.62 -14.13
N LYS A 6 8.28 4.30 -15.41
CA LYS A 6 8.57 2.97 -15.98
C LYS A 6 10.03 2.58 -15.80
N ASP A 7 10.97 3.51 -16.04
CA ASP A 7 12.40 3.25 -15.88
C ASP A 7 12.81 3.01 -14.41
N LYS A 8 12.20 3.74 -13.47
CA LYS A 8 12.43 3.50 -12.03
C LYS A 8 11.88 2.16 -11.58
N LEU A 9 10.65 1.84 -11.96
CA LEU A 9 10.03 0.55 -11.64
C LEU A 9 10.80 -0.61 -12.25
N LYS A 10 11.26 -0.47 -13.50
CA LYS A 10 12.08 -1.48 -14.18
C LYS A 10 13.32 -1.84 -13.37
N LYS A 11 14.08 -0.87 -12.87
CA LYS A 11 15.28 -1.12 -12.05
C LYS A 11 14.98 -1.89 -10.76
N ILE A 12 13.79 -1.72 -10.19
CA ILE A 12 13.36 -2.44 -8.98
C ILE A 12 13.11 -3.91 -9.31
N TYR A 13 12.41 -4.15 -10.43
CA TYR A 13 12.08 -5.50 -10.86
C TYR A 13 13.26 -6.26 -11.43
N ASP A 14 14.21 -5.58 -12.09
CA ASP A 14 15.37 -6.20 -12.76
C ASP A 14 16.16 -7.18 -11.88
N GLN A 15 16.25 -6.94 -10.57
CA GLN A 15 16.97 -7.84 -9.66
C GLN A 15 16.23 -9.16 -9.39
N VAL A 16 14.91 -9.13 -9.33
CA VAL A 16 14.08 -10.32 -9.08
C VAL A 16 13.78 -11.01 -10.41
N SER A 17 13.36 -10.26 -11.41
CA SER A 17 12.99 -10.78 -12.73
C SER A 17 14.15 -11.47 -13.45
N SER A 18 15.38 -10.94 -13.35
CA SER A 18 16.56 -11.59 -13.93
C SER A 18 16.82 -12.96 -13.29
N LYS A 19 16.67 -13.09 -11.98
CA LYS A 19 16.82 -14.37 -11.28
C LYS A 19 15.68 -15.33 -11.58
N VAL A 20 14.44 -14.84 -11.63
CA VAL A 20 13.26 -15.62 -12.04
C VAL A 20 13.45 -16.13 -13.47
N SER A 21 13.76 -15.23 -14.41
CA SER A 21 13.98 -15.60 -15.81
C SER A 21 15.13 -16.61 -15.98
N ALA A 22 16.22 -16.47 -15.22
CA ALA A 22 17.33 -17.44 -15.23
C ALA A 22 16.90 -18.84 -14.77
N LEU A 23 16.02 -18.91 -13.76
CA LEU A 23 15.45 -20.18 -13.29
C LEU A 23 14.55 -20.83 -14.34
N PHE A 24 13.69 -20.05 -15.00
CA PHE A 24 12.76 -20.57 -16.03
C PHE A 24 13.43 -20.86 -17.38
N ASN A 25 14.67 -20.44 -17.63
CA ASN A 25 15.43 -20.80 -18.82
C ASN A 25 16.01 -22.23 -18.76
N ARG A 26 15.70 -23.02 -17.74
CA ARG A 26 16.14 -24.42 -17.61
C ARG A 26 15.25 -25.37 -18.42
N SER A 27 15.78 -26.53 -18.73
CA SER A 27 15.07 -27.59 -19.46
C SER A 27 14.22 -28.50 -18.55
N ASN A 28 14.43 -28.47 -17.24
CA ASN A 28 13.77 -29.36 -16.28
C ASN A 28 13.16 -28.57 -15.12
N PHE A 29 11.89 -28.84 -14.86
CA PHE A 29 11.11 -28.26 -13.76
C PHE A 29 10.87 -29.32 -12.66
N ASP A 30 11.97 -29.78 -12.08
CA ASP A 30 12.04 -30.82 -11.05
C ASP A 30 12.02 -30.23 -9.62
N GLU A 31 12.22 -31.08 -8.61
CA GLU A 31 12.26 -30.66 -7.20
C GLU A 31 13.41 -29.69 -6.90
N ALA A 32 14.52 -29.76 -7.63
CA ALA A 32 15.63 -28.82 -7.47
C ALA A 32 15.23 -27.41 -7.94
N PHE A 33 14.54 -27.31 -9.10
CA PHE A 33 13.95 -26.05 -9.58
C PHE A 33 12.97 -25.48 -8.56
N LEU A 34 12.03 -26.28 -8.04
CA LEU A 34 11.03 -25.83 -7.07
C LEU A 34 11.68 -25.33 -5.76
N LEU A 35 12.74 -25.98 -5.31
CA LEU A 35 13.49 -25.56 -4.12
C LEU A 35 14.22 -24.23 -4.33
N GLU A 36 14.83 -24.02 -5.49
CA GLU A 36 15.49 -22.76 -5.82
C GLU A 36 14.49 -21.62 -5.98
N LEU A 37 13.35 -21.87 -6.64
CA LEU A 37 12.26 -20.90 -6.77
C LEU A 37 11.70 -20.52 -5.39
N LYS A 38 11.48 -21.51 -4.51
CA LYS A 38 11.08 -21.28 -3.11
C LYS A 38 12.07 -20.36 -2.40
N THR A 39 13.37 -20.65 -2.52
CA THR A 39 14.42 -19.84 -1.90
C THR A 39 14.41 -18.41 -2.41
N LEU A 40 14.23 -18.21 -3.72
CA LEU A 40 14.14 -16.90 -4.35
C LEU A 40 12.93 -16.11 -3.87
N LEU A 41 11.75 -16.73 -3.78
CA LEU A 41 10.52 -16.08 -3.33
C LEU A 41 10.62 -15.64 -1.86
N ILE A 42 11.19 -16.47 -0.99
CA ILE A 42 11.42 -16.11 0.42
C ILE A 42 12.41 -14.94 0.51
N ALA A 43 13.51 -14.98 -0.24
CA ALA A 43 14.50 -13.91 -0.29
C ALA A 43 13.94 -12.58 -0.84
N SER A 44 12.86 -12.66 -1.64
CA SER A 44 12.13 -11.53 -2.19
C SER A 44 10.99 -11.01 -1.29
N ASP A 45 10.91 -11.47 -0.05
CA ASP A 45 9.89 -11.09 0.96
C ASP A 45 8.45 -11.53 0.66
N VAL A 46 8.22 -12.58 -0.17
CA VAL A 46 6.89 -13.16 -0.40
C VAL A 46 6.30 -13.81 0.87
N GLY A 47 7.16 -14.16 1.83
CA GLY A 47 6.80 -14.86 3.06
C GLY A 47 6.76 -16.37 2.90
N VAL A 48 7.05 -17.08 3.99
CA VAL A 48 7.23 -18.55 3.97
C VAL A 48 5.93 -19.26 3.62
N VAL A 49 4.83 -18.93 4.31
CA VAL A 49 3.52 -19.58 4.14
C VAL A 49 3.01 -19.39 2.70
N THR A 50 2.99 -18.17 2.21
CA THR A 50 2.55 -17.85 0.83
C THR A 50 3.43 -18.53 -0.21
N THR A 51 4.74 -18.58 0.03
CA THR A 51 5.67 -19.27 -0.85
C THR A 51 5.38 -20.77 -0.90
N ASP A 52 5.18 -21.42 0.25
CA ASP A 52 4.89 -22.87 0.31
C ASP A 52 3.58 -23.21 -0.45
N GLU A 53 2.55 -22.37 -0.31
CA GLU A 53 1.31 -22.54 -1.06
C GLU A 53 1.51 -22.37 -2.57
N LEU A 54 2.28 -21.37 -3.00
CA LEU A 54 2.59 -21.14 -4.42
C LEU A 54 3.40 -22.31 -5.02
N ILE A 55 4.41 -22.79 -4.33
CA ILE A 55 5.24 -23.91 -4.77
C ILE A 55 4.42 -25.20 -4.85
N ALA A 56 3.55 -25.47 -3.87
CA ALA A 56 2.67 -26.63 -3.89
C ALA A 56 1.69 -26.58 -5.08
N ALA A 57 1.09 -25.41 -5.34
CA ALA A 57 0.20 -25.20 -6.47
C ALA A 57 0.94 -25.37 -7.81
N LEU A 58 2.12 -24.77 -7.96
CA LEU A 58 2.92 -24.88 -9.18
C LEU A 58 3.32 -26.35 -9.45
N ARG A 59 3.76 -27.08 -8.41
CA ARG A 59 4.06 -28.52 -8.50
C ARG A 59 2.87 -29.32 -9.02
N ALA A 60 1.67 -29.06 -8.49
CA ALA A 60 0.47 -29.74 -8.89
C ALA A 60 0.10 -29.47 -10.37
N GLU A 61 0.21 -28.22 -10.82
CA GLU A 61 -0.06 -27.85 -12.21
C GLU A 61 0.98 -28.43 -13.18
N ILE A 62 2.28 -28.41 -12.85
CA ILE A 62 3.32 -29.07 -13.68
C ILE A 62 3.01 -30.56 -13.84
N ALA A 63 2.66 -31.25 -12.75
CA ALA A 63 2.33 -32.68 -12.79
C ALA A 63 1.09 -32.98 -13.63
N LYS A 64 0.07 -32.11 -13.55
CA LYS A 64 -1.19 -32.21 -14.33
C LYS A 64 -0.96 -31.98 -15.82
N LEU A 65 -0.20 -30.95 -16.18
CA LEU A 65 0.07 -30.59 -17.57
C LEU A 65 1.08 -31.53 -18.25
N LYS A 66 1.88 -32.24 -17.47
CA LYS A 66 2.96 -33.13 -17.94
C LYS A 66 3.89 -32.43 -18.94
N THR A 67 4.16 -31.15 -18.72
CA THR A 67 4.98 -30.32 -19.61
C THR A 67 6.31 -29.97 -18.99
N GLN A 68 7.32 -29.80 -19.83
CA GLN A 68 8.63 -29.22 -19.51
C GLN A 68 8.87 -27.95 -20.35
N ASP A 69 7.81 -27.41 -20.97
CA ASP A 69 7.88 -26.15 -21.71
C ASP A 69 7.99 -24.96 -20.76
N ALA A 70 9.12 -24.26 -20.83
CA ALA A 70 9.42 -23.12 -19.96
C ALA A 70 8.39 -21.99 -20.08
N VAL A 71 7.86 -21.75 -21.28
CA VAL A 71 6.88 -20.71 -21.52
C VAL A 71 5.58 -21.03 -20.79
N ILE A 72 5.12 -22.28 -20.90
CA ILE A 72 3.90 -22.75 -20.24
C ILE A 72 4.04 -22.71 -18.74
N VAL A 73 5.15 -23.26 -18.17
CA VAL A 73 5.37 -23.28 -16.73
C VAL A 73 5.47 -21.86 -16.15
N LYS A 74 6.12 -20.95 -16.87
CA LYS A 74 6.23 -19.54 -16.49
C LYS A 74 4.87 -18.85 -16.49
N GLN A 75 4.02 -19.07 -17.50
CA GLN A 75 2.65 -18.54 -17.56
C GLN A 75 1.79 -19.06 -16.41
N VAL A 76 1.85 -20.36 -16.12
CA VAL A 76 1.15 -20.96 -14.97
C VAL A 76 1.57 -20.30 -13.67
N PHE A 77 2.87 -20.08 -13.49
CA PHE A 77 3.37 -19.41 -12.28
C PHE A 77 2.88 -17.96 -12.18
N GLU A 78 2.85 -17.23 -13.29
CA GLU A 78 2.28 -15.87 -13.37
C GLU A 78 0.80 -15.85 -12.96
N GLU A 79 0.00 -16.78 -13.48
CA GLU A 79 -1.41 -16.89 -13.12
C GLU A 79 -1.62 -17.24 -11.63
N LEU A 80 -0.80 -18.11 -11.07
CA LEU A 80 -0.86 -18.43 -9.63
C LEU A 80 -0.54 -17.21 -8.75
N LEU A 81 0.44 -16.39 -9.13
CA LEU A 81 0.76 -15.15 -8.45
C LEU A 81 -0.39 -14.14 -8.55
N ILE A 82 -0.97 -13.97 -9.75
CA ILE A 82 -2.13 -13.10 -9.96
C ILE A 82 -3.30 -13.57 -9.10
N ALA A 83 -3.61 -14.86 -9.10
CA ALA A 83 -4.71 -15.43 -8.32
C ALA A 83 -4.55 -15.19 -6.81
N LYS A 84 -3.31 -15.19 -6.29
CA LYS A 84 -3.03 -14.85 -4.88
C LYS A 84 -3.40 -13.41 -4.53
N LEU A 85 -3.26 -12.47 -5.45
CA LEU A 85 -3.57 -11.06 -5.26
C LEU A 85 -5.03 -10.72 -5.56
N LEU A 86 -5.68 -11.42 -6.51
CA LEU A 86 -7.08 -11.18 -6.89
C LEU A 86 -8.12 -11.52 -5.81
N ASN A 87 -7.74 -12.32 -4.80
CA ASN A 87 -8.62 -12.62 -3.66
C ASN A 87 -8.86 -11.42 -2.72
N THR A 88 -8.27 -10.27 -3.04
CA THR A 88 -8.49 -9.01 -2.36
C THR A 88 -9.52 -8.19 -3.13
N ASN A 89 -10.57 -7.68 -2.46
CA ASN A 89 -11.59 -6.84 -3.07
C ASN A 89 -10.96 -5.60 -3.72
N ASP A 90 -10.91 -5.58 -5.04
CA ASP A 90 -10.39 -4.46 -5.82
C ASP A 90 -11.43 -3.31 -5.79
N ARG A 91 -11.25 -2.37 -4.89
CA ARG A 91 -12.08 -1.17 -4.82
C ARG A 91 -11.54 -0.15 -5.82
N GLU A 92 -12.21 -0.06 -6.96
CA GLU A 92 -11.78 0.83 -8.07
C GLU A 92 -11.82 2.32 -7.77
N VAL A 93 -12.50 2.78 -6.75
CA VAL A 93 -12.84 4.19 -6.57
C VAL A 93 -12.03 4.83 -5.44
N MET A 94 -11.49 6.03 -5.72
CA MET A 94 -10.90 6.89 -4.68
C MET A 94 -11.97 7.18 -3.61
N PRO A 95 -11.70 6.90 -2.33
CA PRO A 95 -12.72 7.07 -1.29
C PRO A 95 -13.07 8.54 -1.07
N GLU A 96 -14.33 8.79 -0.73
CA GLU A 96 -14.77 10.13 -0.33
C GLU A 96 -14.05 10.55 0.96
N VAL A 97 -13.95 9.66 1.93
CA VAL A 97 -13.23 9.87 3.19
C VAL A 97 -12.15 8.80 3.36
N LEU A 98 -10.92 9.24 3.57
CA LEU A 98 -9.75 8.39 3.78
C LEU A 98 -9.06 8.70 5.10
N LEU A 99 -8.99 7.71 5.97
CA LEU A 99 -8.15 7.71 7.17
C LEU A 99 -6.84 6.98 6.86
N MET A 100 -5.73 7.71 6.85
CA MET A 100 -4.42 7.13 6.59
C MET A 100 -3.72 6.76 7.88
N VAL A 101 -3.42 5.49 8.08
CA VAL A 101 -2.75 4.96 9.27
C VAL A 101 -1.38 4.35 8.93
N GLY A 102 -0.55 4.10 9.94
CA GLY A 102 0.78 3.50 9.77
C GLY A 102 1.83 4.16 10.67
N VAL A 103 3.01 3.56 10.76
CA VAL A 103 4.09 4.05 11.62
C VAL A 103 4.68 5.39 11.17
N ASN A 104 5.38 6.06 12.07
CA ASN A 104 6.13 7.26 11.71
C ASN A 104 7.18 6.94 10.64
N GLY A 105 7.29 7.81 9.64
CA GLY A 105 8.22 7.62 8.52
C GLY A 105 7.73 6.64 7.44
N SER A 106 6.55 6.03 7.57
CA SER A 106 5.98 5.16 6.52
C SER A 106 5.41 5.91 5.30
N GLY A 107 5.61 7.22 5.19
CA GLY A 107 5.21 7.99 4.02
C GLY A 107 3.74 8.42 3.95
N LYS A 108 2.96 8.32 5.05
CA LYS A 108 1.53 8.71 5.11
C LYS A 108 1.26 10.12 4.59
N THR A 109 1.89 11.11 5.21
CA THR A 109 1.74 12.53 4.87
C THR A 109 2.08 12.80 3.40
N THR A 110 3.19 12.23 2.92
CA THR A 110 3.64 12.38 1.52
C THR A 110 2.66 11.70 0.56
N PHE A 111 2.15 10.52 0.90
CA PHE A 111 1.14 9.85 0.08
C PHE A 111 -0.15 10.67 -0.02
N LEU A 112 -0.66 11.17 1.12
CA LEU A 112 -1.88 11.99 1.12
C LEU A 112 -1.72 13.27 0.30
N ALA A 113 -0.55 13.91 0.36
CA ALA A 113 -0.24 15.05 -0.49
C ALA A 113 -0.29 14.69 -1.98
N LYS A 114 0.33 13.57 -2.39
CA LYS A 114 0.29 13.08 -3.78
C LYS A 114 -1.12 12.75 -4.23
N LEU A 115 -1.91 12.09 -3.37
CA LEU A 115 -3.29 11.72 -3.67
C LEU A 115 -4.18 12.97 -3.81
N ALA A 116 -4.03 13.95 -2.92
CA ALA A 116 -4.75 15.19 -2.96
C ALA A 116 -4.41 16.03 -4.21
N TYR A 117 -3.13 16.03 -4.60
CA TYR A 117 -2.71 16.64 -5.86
C TYR A 117 -3.38 15.99 -7.07
N ALA A 118 -3.37 14.66 -7.14
CA ALA A 118 -4.01 13.94 -8.24
C ALA A 118 -5.51 14.20 -8.31
N ALA A 119 -6.23 14.23 -7.17
CA ALA A 119 -7.64 14.53 -7.09
C ALA A 119 -7.93 16.01 -7.51
N SER A 120 -7.16 16.96 -7.01
CA SER A 120 -7.28 18.38 -7.36
C SER A 120 -7.06 18.63 -8.87
N ARG A 121 -6.07 17.95 -9.47
CA ARG A 121 -5.83 18.01 -10.92
C ARG A 121 -6.98 17.44 -11.75
N SER A 122 -7.80 16.57 -11.15
CA SER A 122 -9.02 16.04 -11.76
C SER A 122 -10.26 16.93 -11.46
N GLY A 123 -10.07 18.14 -10.94
CA GLY A 123 -11.14 19.10 -10.65
C GLY A 123 -11.90 18.81 -9.35
N LYS A 124 -11.38 17.95 -8.46
CA LYS A 124 -12.01 17.62 -7.19
C LYS A 124 -11.61 18.59 -6.07
N LYS A 125 -12.58 18.98 -5.24
CA LYS A 125 -12.34 19.79 -4.04
C LYS A 125 -11.93 18.91 -2.89
N VAL A 126 -10.68 19.06 -2.42
CA VAL A 126 -10.08 18.17 -1.41
C VAL A 126 -9.78 18.94 -0.14
N LEU A 127 -10.13 18.36 1.01
CA LEU A 127 -9.72 18.80 2.34
C LEU A 127 -8.71 17.82 2.94
N LEU A 128 -7.48 18.27 3.14
CA LEU A 128 -6.46 17.55 3.91
C LEU A 128 -6.63 17.86 5.40
N VAL A 129 -6.41 16.88 6.28
CA VAL A 129 -6.50 17.07 7.74
C VAL A 129 -5.20 16.66 8.41
N ALA A 130 -4.61 17.60 9.16
CA ALA A 130 -3.42 17.37 9.99
C ALA A 130 -3.82 16.75 11.34
N GLY A 131 -3.98 15.43 11.38
CA GLY A 131 -4.39 14.71 12.59
C GLY A 131 -3.25 14.29 13.52
N ASP A 132 -1.99 14.41 13.12
CA ASP A 132 -0.83 14.22 14.01
C ASP A 132 -0.54 15.53 14.79
N THR A 133 -1.44 15.87 15.72
CA THR A 133 -1.41 17.13 16.48
C THR A 133 -0.22 17.26 17.44
N PHE A 134 0.44 16.16 17.72
CA PHE A 134 1.60 16.13 18.61
C PHE A 134 2.94 16.39 17.90
N ARG A 135 2.93 16.50 16.57
CA ARG A 135 4.13 16.72 15.77
C ARG A 135 4.00 17.96 14.92
N ALA A 136 4.45 19.10 15.48
CA ALA A 136 4.44 20.37 14.77
C ALA A 136 5.06 20.30 13.36
N ALA A 137 6.16 19.53 13.21
CA ALA A 137 6.80 19.34 11.92
C ALA A 137 5.91 18.59 10.90
N ALA A 138 5.08 17.64 11.33
CA ALA A 138 4.15 16.92 10.43
C ALA A 138 3.04 17.85 9.95
N THR A 139 2.47 18.64 10.86
CA THR A 139 1.47 19.67 10.55
C THR A 139 2.02 20.71 9.59
N GLN A 140 3.23 21.22 9.84
CA GLN A 140 3.89 22.19 8.96
C GLN A 140 4.18 21.59 7.58
N GLN A 141 4.60 20.33 7.51
CA GLN A 141 4.83 19.63 6.25
C GLN A 141 3.55 19.53 5.43
N LEU A 142 2.43 19.12 6.06
CA LEU A 142 1.15 19.03 5.37
C LEU A 142 0.64 20.41 4.91
N ALA A 143 0.79 21.44 5.75
CA ALA A 143 0.46 22.82 5.40
C ALA A 143 1.29 23.34 4.20
N HIS A 144 2.59 23.03 4.19
CA HIS A 144 3.48 23.37 3.07
C HIS A 144 3.01 22.72 1.76
N TRP A 145 2.69 21.41 1.81
CA TRP A 145 2.14 20.71 0.66
C TRP A 145 0.81 21.33 0.19
N GLY A 146 -0.13 21.58 1.11
CA GLY A 146 -1.40 22.20 0.77
C GLY A 146 -1.22 23.53 0.05
N LYS A 147 -0.35 24.42 0.57
CA LYS A 147 -0.04 25.69 -0.05
C LYS A 147 0.57 25.56 -1.45
N SER A 148 1.53 24.66 -1.62
CA SER A 148 2.22 24.45 -2.91
C SER A 148 1.31 23.90 -4.01
N MET A 149 0.27 23.16 -3.62
CA MET A 149 -0.67 22.49 -4.54
C MET A 149 -2.02 23.19 -4.64
N SER A 150 -2.22 24.30 -3.90
CA SER A 150 -3.52 24.98 -3.78
C SER A 150 -4.64 24.04 -3.28
N VAL A 151 -4.29 23.16 -2.33
CA VAL A 151 -5.23 22.25 -1.66
C VAL A 151 -5.44 22.74 -0.23
N GLU A 152 -6.69 22.75 0.22
CA GLU A 152 -7.04 23.20 1.56
C GLU A 152 -6.61 22.22 2.64
N VAL A 153 -6.09 22.76 3.75
CA VAL A 153 -5.65 21.97 4.90
C VAL A 153 -6.40 22.44 6.14
N HIS A 154 -7.02 21.51 6.84
CA HIS A 154 -7.56 21.72 8.18
C HIS A 154 -6.50 21.38 9.22
N ILE A 155 -6.16 22.38 10.04
CA ILE A 155 -5.17 22.26 11.10
C ILE A 155 -5.87 22.59 12.40
N GLY A 156 -5.77 21.69 13.38
CA GLY A 156 -6.24 21.93 14.74
C GLY A 156 -5.37 22.96 15.48
N ARG A 157 -5.81 23.37 16.65
CA ARG A 157 -4.98 24.15 17.58
C ARG A 157 -3.86 23.29 18.14
N ASP A 158 -2.78 23.91 18.58
CA ASP A 158 -1.68 23.18 19.21
C ASP A 158 -2.18 22.30 20.37
N GLU A 159 -1.72 21.07 20.42
CA GLU A 159 -2.11 20.06 21.42
C GLU A 159 -3.64 19.75 21.48
N GLN A 160 -4.42 20.15 20.50
CA GLN A 160 -5.83 19.78 20.42
C GLN A 160 -5.95 18.25 20.31
N ASP A 161 -6.96 17.69 21.00
CA ASP A 161 -7.31 16.27 20.87
C ASP A 161 -7.53 15.90 19.39
N PRO A 162 -6.83 14.90 18.84
CA PRO A 162 -6.99 14.48 17.45
C PRO A 162 -8.45 14.21 17.07
N ALA A 163 -9.24 13.62 17.95
CA ALA A 163 -10.66 13.36 17.70
C ALA A 163 -11.50 14.64 17.56
N ALA A 164 -11.14 15.70 18.29
CA ALA A 164 -11.81 17.01 18.15
C ALA A 164 -11.44 17.67 16.82
N VAL A 165 -10.17 17.59 16.40
CA VAL A 165 -9.74 18.07 15.08
C VAL A 165 -10.50 17.34 13.97
N MET A 166 -10.71 16.01 14.11
CA MET A 166 -11.48 15.24 13.12
C MET A 166 -12.94 15.66 13.07
N PHE A 167 -13.55 15.94 14.22
CA PHE A 167 -14.93 16.40 14.28
C PHE A 167 -15.07 17.74 13.54
N ASP A 168 -14.22 18.72 13.86
CA ASP A 168 -14.22 20.04 13.22
C ASP A 168 -14.00 19.94 11.69
N ALA A 169 -13.07 19.08 11.27
CA ALA A 169 -12.80 18.81 9.87
C ALA A 169 -14.00 18.20 9.14
N CYS A 170 -14.72 17.27 9.76
CA CYS A 170 -15.94 16.69 9.20
C CYS A 170 -17.05 17.72 9.03
N GLN A 171 -17.25 18.61 10.02
CA GLN A 171 -18.22 19.68 9.92
C GLN A 171 -17.88 20.60 8.73
N ARG A 172 -16.62 20.97 8.60
CA ARG A 172 -16.13 21.80 7.50
C ARG A 172 -16.28 21.09 6.15
N PHE A 173 -15.93 19.81 6.07
CA PHE A 173 -16.06 18.97 4.87
C PHE A 173 -17.49 19.00 4.32
N ILE A 174 -18.47 18.81 5.20
CA ILE A 174 -19.89 18.79 4.84
C ILE A 174 -20.38 20.18 4.48
N ALA A 175 -20.08 21.20 5.30
CA ALA A 175 -20.60 22.56 5.12
C ALA A 175 -20.08 23.24 3.85
N GLU A 176 -18.81 23.00 3.50
CA GLU A 176 -18.17 23.62 2.34
C GLU A 176 -18.25 22.77 1.05
N GLY A 177 -18.84 21.57 1.12
CA GLY A 177 -19.07 20.69 -0.03
C GLY A 177 -17.78 20.20 -0.69
N PHE A 178 -16.83 19.67 0.08
CA PHE A 178 -15.65 19.00 -0.47
C PHE A 178 -16.01 17.64 -1.07
N ASP A 179 -15.33 17.25 -2.14
CA ASP A 179 -15.47 15.91 -2.74
C ASP A 179 -14.72 14.84 -1.94
N HIS A 180 -13.56 15.21 -1.35
CA HIS A 180 -12.71 14.29 -0.61
C HIS A 180 -12.21 14.88 0.71
N LEU A 181 -12.19 14.04 1.74
CA LEU A 181 -11.59 14.31 3.05
C LEU A 181 -10.45 13.31 3.29
N PHE A 182 -9.21 13.78 3.29
CA PHE A 182 -8.03 12.93 3.50
C PHE A 182 -7.33 13.28 4.81
N ILE A 183 -7.24 12.29 5.70
CA ILE A 183 -6.86 12.45 7.10
C ILE A 183 -5.50 11.81 7.34
N ASP A 184 -4.49 12.63 7.71
CA ASP A 184 -3.19 12.16 8.20
C ASP A 184 -3.26 11.89 9.70
N THR A 185 -2.68 10.79 10.17
CA THR A 185 -2.70 10.41 11.59
C THR A 185 -1.30 10.26 12.18
N ALA A 186 -1.20 10.33 13.51
CA ALA A 186 -0.01 9.94 14.24
C ALA A 186 0.38 8.47 13.94
N GLY A 187 1.66 8.15 14.10
CA GLY A 187 2.19 6.81 13.84
C GLY A 187 3.18 6.34 14.93
N ARG A 188 2.99 6.76 16.18
CA ARG A 188 3.91 6.46 17.29
C ARG A 188 3.71 5.05 17.83
N LEU A 189 4.21 4.04 17.11
CA LEU A 189 4.06 2.64 17.51
C LEU A 189 4.79 2.30 18.83
N GLN A 190 5.73 3.13 19.25
CA GLN A 190 6.40 3.00 20.56
C GLN A 190 5.42 3.09 21.74
N THR A 191 4.33 3.83 21.57
CA THR A 191 3.22 3.93 22.52
C THR A 191 1.99 3.18 21.99
N LYS A 192 2.18 1.92 21.54
CA LYS A 192 1.18 1.10 20.83
C LYS A 192 -0.23 1.20 21.43
N VAL A 193 -0.36 1.00 22.73
CA VAL A 193 -1.67 1.00 23.42
C VAL A 193 -2.37 2.35 23.32
N ASN A 194 -1.65 3.44 23.51
CA ASN A 194 -2.23 4.78 23.46
C ASN A 194 -2.62 5.16 22.02
N LEU A 195 -1.77 4.85 21.04
CA LEU A 195 -2.04 5.09 19.62
C LEU A 195 -3.28 4.32 19.15
N MET A 196 -3.42 3.04 19.53
CA MET A 196 -4.59 2.24 19.13
C MET A 196 -5.89 2.80 19.72
N LYS A 197 -5.89 3.17 21.01
CA LYS A 197 -7.04 3.84 21.64
C LYS A 197 -7.38 5.18 20.97
N GLU A 198 -6.38 5.94 20.58
CA GLU A 198 -6.57 7.20 19.85
C GLU A 198 -7.21 6.95 18.47
N LEU A 199 -6.69 5.99 17.70
CA LEU A 199 -7.26 5.64 16.39
C LEU A 199 -8.68 5.10 16.49
N GLU A 200 -8.98 4.26 17.49
CA GLU A 200 -10.35 3.79 17.77
C GLU A 200 -11.29 4.96 18.13
N LYS A 201 -10.80 5.94 18.89
CA LYS A 201 -11.57 7.16 19.23
C LYS A 201 -11.81 8.00 17.98
N VAL A 202 -10.78 8.24 17.16
CA VAL A 202 -10.88 8.95 15.89
C VAL A 202 -11.90 8.26 14.99
N ARG A 203 -11.81 6.95 14.81
CA ARG A 203 -12.75 6.19 13.98
C ARG A 203 -14.20 6.37 14.43
N ARG A 204 -14.47 6.23 15.74
CA ARG A 204 -15.82 6.44 16.29
C ARG A 204 -16.35 7.86 16.06
N VAL A 205 -15.48 8.87 16.11
CA VAL A 205 -15.86 10.26 15.84
C VAL A 205 -16.21 10.45 14.36
N LEU A 206 -15.40 9.89 13.46
CA LEU A 206 -15.67 9.94 12.02
C LEU A 206 -16.97 9.27 11.66
N ASP A 207 -17.25 8.06 12.18
CA ASP A 207 -18.49 7.33 11.91
C ASP A 207 -19.74 8.11 12.37
N LYS A 208 -19.64 8.83 13.48
CA LYS A 208 -20.73 9.67 14.00
C LYS A 208 -20.88 10.99 13.22
N ALA A 209 -19.78 11.69 12.98
CA ALA A 209 -19.80 13.03 12.36
C ALA A 209 -20.19 12.97 10.88
N LEU A 210 -19.89 11.87 10.21
CA LEU A 210 -20.18 11.66 8.78
C LEU A 210 -21.51 10.98 8.51
N ALA A 211 -22.33 10.74 9.54
CA ALA A 211 -23.68 10.19 9.42
C ALA A 211 -23.77 8.91 8.57
N GLY A 212 -22.82 8.00 8.73
CA GLY A 212 -22.80 6.71 8.04
C GLY A 212 -22.17 6.72 6.64
N ARG A 213 -21.56 7.84 6.20
CA ARG A 213 -20.71 7.83 5.00
C ARG A 213 -19.52 6.87 5.23
N PRO A 214 -19.16 6.08 4.20
CA PRO A 214 -18.07 5.12 4.35
C PRO A 214 -16.72 5.84 4.55
N VAL A 215 -15.97 5.41 5.56
CA VAL A 215 -14.60 5.85 5.83
C VAL A 215 -13.65 4.73 5.47
N ALA A 216 -12.88 4.90 4.41
CA ALA A 216 -11.83 3.95 4.07
C ALA A 216 -10.61 4.13 4.99
N VAL A 217 -10.03 3.03 5.45
CA VAL A 217 -8.82 3.04 6.27
C VAL A 217 -7.69 2.38 5.50
N TRP A 218 -6.67 3.16 5.12
CA TRP A 218 -5.53 2.63 4.40
C TRP A 218 -4.25 2.71 5.23
N LEU A 219 -3.47 1.63 5.15
CA LEU A 219 -2.18 1.51 5.83
C LEU A 219 -1.04 1.92 4.90
N GLY A 220 -0.23 2.87 5.35
CA GLY A 220 1.06 3.18 4.70
C GLY A 220 2.15 2.21 5.14
N VAL A 221 2.66 1.42 4.21
CA VAL A 221 3.72 0.44 4.42
C VAL A 221 4.97 0.88 3.69
N ASP A 222 6.07 1.04 4.41
CA ASP A 222 7.39 1.28 3.83
C ASP A 222 7.91 -0.04 3.21
N ALA A 223 7.99 -0.09 1.89
CA ALA A 223 8.41 -1.28 1.16
C ALA A 223 9.86 -1.70 1.47
N MET A 224 10.70 -0.78 1.96
CA MET A 224 12.09 -1.08 2.35
C MET A 224 12.19 -1.96 3.61
N LEU A 225 11.14 -1.98 4.46
CA LEU A 225 11.14 -2.72 5.71
C LEU A 225 10.80 -4.21 5.54
N GLY A 226 10.32 -4.63 4.36
CA GLY A 226 9.99 -6.02 4.05
C GLY A 226 9.07 -6.66 5.09
N GLN A 227 9.40 -7.86 5.55
CA GLN A 227 8.61 -8.64 6.52
C GLN A 227 8.36 -7.90 7.86
N ASN A 228 9.19 -6.93 8.24
CA ASN A 228 8.94 -6.15 9.45
C ASN A 228 7.64 -5.31 9.35
N SER A 229 7.22 -4.97 8.14
CA SER A 229 5.97 -4.24 7.91
C SER A 229 4.72 -5.07 8.22
N LEU A 230 4.78 -6.40 8.17
CA LEU A 230 3.64 -7.28 8.47
C LEU A 230 3.19 -7.16 9.92
N ARG A 231 4.12 -7.13 10.87
CA ARG A 231 3.78 -6.95 12.29
C ARG A 231 3.11 -5.60 12.57
N GLN A 232 3.49 -4.59 11.80
CA GLN A 232 2.84 -3.27 11.88
C GLN A 232 1.42 -3.35 11.32
N ALA A 233 1.24 -3.99 10.16
CA ALA A 233 -0.06 -4.16 9.54
C ALA A 233 -1.05 -4.90 10.46
N GLU A 234 -0.59 -5.94 11.17
CA GLU A 234 -1.40 -6.67 12.16
C GLU A 234 -2.01 -5.74 13.21
N VAL A 235 -1.16 -4.94 13.85
CA VAL A 235 -1.56 -4.04 14.92
C VAL A 235 -2.59 -3.01 14.45
N PHE A 236 -2.36 -2.41 13.28
CA PHE A 236 -3.29 -1.44 12.72
C PHE A 236 -4.59 -2.10 12.24
N HIS A 237 -4.53 -3.31 11.68
CA HIS A 237 -5.70 -4.04 11.23
C HIS A 237 -6.63 -4.42 12.39
N GLU A 238 -6.07 -4.85 13.51
CA GLU A 238 -6.84 -5.15 14.74
C GLU A 238 -7.61 -3.92 15.24
N ALA A 239 -6.96 -2.75 15.26
CA ALA A 239 -7.52 -1.52 15.81
C ALA A 239 -8.52 -0.82 14.88
N THR A 240 -8.30 -0.85 13.57
CA THR A 240 -9.03 0.04 12.64
C THR A 240 -9.77 -0.67 11.52
N LYS A 241 -9.56 -1.97 11.33
CA LYS A 241 -10.09 -2.74 10.18
C LYS A 241 -9.69 -2.12 8.84
N LEU A 242 -8.51 -2.47 8.38
CA LEU A 242 -7.95 -1.93 7.14
C LEU A 242 -8.79 -2.30 5.91
N ASP A 243 -8.99 -1.35 5.03
CA ASP A 243 -9.66 -1.51 3.73
C ASP A 243 -8.66 -1.56 2.56
N GLY A 244 -7.42 -1.12 2.78
CA GLY A 244 -6.39 -1.09 1.74
C GLY A 244 -4.99 -0.82 2.28
N VAL A 245 -4.01 -1.04 1.42
CA VAL A 245 -2.60 -0.80 1.71
C VAL A 245 -1.99 0.07 0.63
N VAL A 246 -1.13 0.98 1.04
CA VAL A 246 -0.29 1.79 0.16
C VAL A 246 1.16 1.43 0.39
N LEU A 247 1.85 0.98 -0.65
CA LEU A 247 3.28 0.75 -0.59
C LEU A 247 4.03 2.04 -0.89
N THR A 248 4.78 2.50 0.08
CA THR A 248 5.60 3.71 -0.05
C THR A 248 7.07 3.37 -0.23
N LYS A 249 7.85 4.31 -0.77
CA LYS A 249 9.29 4.17 -0.99
C LYS A 249 9.64 2.93 -1.82
N PHE A 250 8.79 2.62 -2.76
CA PHE A 250 8.92 1.39 -3.55
C PHE A 250 10.19 1.40 -4.40
N ASP A 251 10.71 2.57 -4.75
CA ASP A 251 11.97 2.78 -5.46
C ASP A 251 13.24 2.47 -4.64
N GLY A 252 13.11 2.31 -3.33
CA GLY A 252 14.23 1.96 -2.45
C GLY A 252 14.38 0.46 -2.18
N THR A 253 13.49 -0.38 -2.70
CA THR A 253 13.52 -1.82 -2.45
C THR A 253 13.85 -2.61 -3.71
N GLY A 254 14.71 -3.61 -3.60
CA GLY A 254 14.87 -4.67 -4.60
C GLY A 254 13.96 -5.88 -4.36
N LYS A 255 12.96 -5.76 -3.47
CA LYS A 255 12.16 -6.87 -2.97
C LYS A 255 10.67 -6.53 -3.08
N GLY A 256 10.04 -6.93 -4.16
CA GLY A 256 8.61 -6.67 -4.40
C GLY A 256 7.65 -7.59 -3.65
N GLY A 257 8.12 -8.75 -3.17
CA GLY A 257 7.26 -9.84 -2.66
C GLY A 257 6.38 -9.52 -1.44
N ILE A 258 6.67 -8.44 -0.71
CA ILE A 258 5.87 -8.02 0.47
C ILE A 258 4.36 -7.85 0.14
N VAL A 259 4.03 -7.51 -1.09
CA VAL A 259 2.65 -7.42 -1.58
C VAL A 259 1.88 -8.71 -1.35
N PHE A 260 2.50 -9.85 -1.71
CA PHE A 260 1.88 -11.17 -1.56
C PHE A 260 1.67 -11.54 -0.10
N ALA A 261 2.66 -11.24 0.76
CA ALA A 261 2.55 -11.51 2.19
C ALA A 261 1.41 -10.71 2.84
N ILE A 262 1.29 -9.43 2.52
CA ILE A 262 0.21 -8.56 3.03
C ILE A 262 -1.16 -9.06 2.53
N ALA A 263 -1.29 -9.30 1.22
CA ALA A 263 -2.55 -9.75 0.62
C ALA A 263 -3.01 -11.10 1.20
N ALA A 264 -2.08 -12.05 1.38
CA ALA A 264 -2.40 -13.37 1.92
C ALA A 264 -2.83 -13.31 3.39
N GLN A 265 -2.12 -12.53 4.22
CA GLN A 265 -2.32 -12.51 5.66
C GLN A 265 -3.56 -11.69 6.08
N TYR A 266 -3.78 -10.54 5.45
CA TYR A 266 -4.83 -9.61 5.89
C TYR A 266 -6.02 -9.56 4.93
N LYS A 267 -5.94 -10.20 3.76
CA LYS A 267 -6.96 -10.15 2.70
C LYS A 267 -7.36 -8.71 2.32
N VAL A 268 -6.38 -7.82 2.36
CA VAL A 268 -6.55 -6.39 2.07
C VAL A 268 -5.80 -6.08 0.77
N PRO A 269 -6.42 -5.35 -0.18
CA PRO A 269 -5.78 -5.02 -1.44
C PRO A 269 -4.65 -4.00 -1.26
N VAL A 270 -3.61 -4.11 -2.07
CA VAL A 270 -2.70 -2.99 -2.32
C VAL A 270 -3.37 -2.07 -3.32
N ILE A 271 -3.53 -0.79 -2.96
CA ILE A 271 -4.27 0.19 -3.77
C ILE A 271 -3.33 1.08 -4.59
N TYR A 272 -2.26 1.55 -3.96
CA TYR A 272 -1.27 2.43 -4.58
C TYR A 272 0.15 2.03 -4.24
N ILE A 273 1.06 2.37 -5.14
CA ILE A 273 2.51 2.42 -4.90
C ILE A 273 2.99 3.85 -5.06
N THR A 274 3.95 4.26 -4.22
CA THR A 274 4.63 5.55 -4.34
C THR A 274 6.13 5.37 -4.44
N PHE A 275 6.78 6.28 -5.15
CA PHE A 275 8.21 6.28 -5.38
C PHE A 275 8.72 7.72 -5.51
N GLY A 276 9.94 7.97 -5.02
CA GLY A 276 10.54 9.31 -5.05
C GLY A 276 9.73 10.38 -4.31
N GLU A 277 10.24 11.61 -4.34
CA GLU A 277 9.69 12.74 -3.58
C GLU A 277 8.65 13.57 -4.35
N GLY A 278 8.62 13.49 -5.69
CA GLY A 278 7.72 14.30 -6.51
C GLY A 278 6.25 14.00 -6.28
N VAL A 279 5.39 15.02 -6.33
CA VAL A 279 3.93 14.90 -6.12
C VAL A 279 3.24 13.99 -7.14
N GLU A 280 3.83 13.82 -8.32
CA GLU A 280 3.31 12.97 -9.39
C GLU A 280 3.81 11.52 -9.29
N ALA A 281 4.70 11.22 -8.35
CA ALA A 281 5.27 9.90 -8.15
C ALA A 281 4.31 8.99 -7.34
N LEU A 282 3.13 8.82 -7.88
CA LEU A 282 2.03 8.01 -7.38
C LEU A 282 1.50 7.16 -8.54
N LYS A 283 1.36 5.86 -8.32
CA LYS A 283 0.76 4.95 -9.31
C LYS A 283 -0.28 4.07 -8.61
N ARG A 284 -1.44 3.90 -9.24
CA ARG A 284 -2.38 2.90 -8.83
C ARG A 284 -1.75 1.52 -9.02
N PHE A 285 -1.99 0.62 -8.07
CA PHE A 285 -1.48 -0.73 -8.15
C PHE A 285 -2.30 -1.54 -9.16
N ASP A 286 -1.65 -2.02 -10.19
CA ASP A 286 -2.20 -2.97 -11.16
C ASP A 286 -1.57 -4.34 -10.93
N ILE A 287 -2.40 -5.33 -10.58
CA ILE A 287 -1.94 -6.67 -10.22
C ILE A 287 -1.24 -7.35 -11.40
N ARG A 288 -1.82 -7.24 -12.60
CA ARG A 288 -1.29 -7.93 -13.78
C ARG A 288 0.01 -7.32 -14.24
N GLU A 289 0.07 -5.98 -14.31
CA GLU A 289 1.29 -5.26 -14.63
C GLU A 289 2.40 -5.57 -13.61
N TYR A 290 2.05 -5.53 -12.31
CA TYR A 290 3.00 -5.82 -11.23
C TYR A 290 3.59 -7.22 -11.34
N VAL A 291 2.76 -8.26 -11.51
CA VAL A 291 3.22 -9.65 -11.61
C VAL A 291 4.00 -9.87 -12.88
N HIS A 292 3.55 -9.28 -14.00
CA HIS A 292 4.25 -9.34 -15.27
C HIS A 292 5.67 -8.76 -15.17
N ASP A 293 5.80 -7.55 -14.61
CA ASP A 293 7.09 -6.89 -14.42
C ASP A 293 8.00 -7.65 -13.44
N LEU A 294 7.42 -8.27 -12.40
CA LEU A 294 8.16 -9.07 -11.42
C LEU A 294 8.77 -10.34 -12.05
N ILE A 295 8.10 -10.92 -13.05
CA ILE A 295 8.52 -12.18 -13.69
C ILE A 295 9.33 -11.92 -14.96
N ASN A 296 8.99 -10.89 -15.75
CA ASN A 296 9.53 -10.67 -17.08
C ASN A 296 10.52 -9.49 -17.18
N GLY A 297 10.48 -8.54 -16.23
CA GLY A 297 11.40 -7.38 -16.15
C GLY A 297 10.96 -6.20 -16.98
#